data_9cb05a4dc05a63ba66e7be0d35f65567
#
_entry.id   9cb05a4dc05a63ba66e7be0d35f65567
#
_cell.length_a   1.000
_cell.length_b   1.000
_cell.length_c   1.000
_cell.angle_alpha   90.00
_cell.angle_beta   90.00
_cell.angle_gamma   90.00
#
_symmetry.space_group_name_H-M   'P 1'
#
loop_
_entity.id
_entity.type
_entity.pdbx_description
1 polymer ?
#
loop_
_entity_poly.entity_id
_entity_poly.type
_entity_poly.pdbx_seq_one_letter_code
_entity_poly.pdbx_strand_id
1 'polypeptide(L)'
;WERIEDIFKVNVFSPVYTYQKYVEYLGGKQGQMAITVSAIGKLAMPGYTLYSASKFAMQGFQQGLRYELPKNVALTCLYPIATDTGFFKKAVEGQEGKVIRERPFPVQKPQHVAKCMVRGLEHKRKFVNPSKLFTFAQFLFAICPPIKWVYLKLEKNKLDRFEAQKASK
;
A
#
# COMPACT_ATOMS: atom_id res chain seq x y z
N TRP A 1 18.07 -11.37 5.90
CA TRP A 1 17.29 -11.02 7.09
C TRP A 1 17.12 -9.50 7.24
N GLU A 2 18.19 -8.74 7.21
CA GLU A 2 18.21 -7.28 7.39
C GLU A 2 17.15 -6.56 6.54
N ARG A 3 17.02 -6.90 5.29
CA ARG A 3 16.04 -6.32 4.38
C ARG A 3 14.58 -6.63 4.76
N ILE A 4 14.30 -7.84 5.26
CA ILE A 4 12.97 -8.21 5.75
C ILE A 4 12.64 -7.34 6.96
N GLU A 5 13.58 -7.23 7.88
CA GLU A 5 13.47 -6.44 9.08
C GLU A 5 13.22 -4.96 8.77
N ASP A 6 14.01 -4.36 7.88
CA ASP A 6 13.88 -2.94 7.51
C ASP A 6 12.52 -2.62 6.89
N ILE A 7 12.02 -3.45 5.96
CA ILE A 7 10.70 -3.26 5.37
C ILE A 7 9.61 -3.33 6.46
N PHE A 8 9.69 -4.29 7.38
CA PHE A 8 8.71 -4.42 8.44
C PHE A 8 8.85 -3.34 9.50
N LYS A 9 10.07 -2.92 9.87
CA LYS A 9 10.29 -1.77 10.76
C LYS A 9 9.59 -0.51 10.24
N VAL A 10 9.79 -0.18 8.96
CA VAL A 10 9.22 1.04 8.37
C VAL A 10 7.73 0.90 8.08
N ASN A 11 7.31 -0.19 7.46
CA ASN A 11 5.95 -0.33 6.96
C ASN A 11 4.93 -0.82 8.00
N VAL A 12 5.37 -1.51 9.05
CA VAL A 12 4.50 -2.17 10.02
C VAL A 12 4.78 -1.68 11.44
N PHE A 13 5.98 -1.88 11.96
CA PHE A 13 6.26 -1.60 13.37
C PHE A 13 6.17 -0.10 13.68
N SER A 14 6.72 0.76 12.82
CA SER A 14 6.65 2.21 13.00
C SER A 14 5.21 2.74 13.05
N PRO A 15 4.29 2.44 12.10
CA PRO A 15 2.91 2.89 12.19
C PRO A 15 2.15 2.35 13.41
N VAL A 16 2.37 1.09 13.79
CA VAL A 16 1.73 0.48 14.97
C VAL A 16 2.21 1.17 16.25
N TYR A 17 3.52 1.34 16.40
CA TYR A 17 4.09 2.05 17.54
C TYR A 17 3.63 3.52 17.60
N THR A 18 3.63 4.21 16.45
CA THR A 18 3.16 5.59 16.33
C THR A 18 1.70 5.71 16.77
N TYR A 19 0.84 4.76 16.39
CA TYR A 19 -0.55 4.73 16.83
C TYR A 19 -0.65 4.64 18.35
N GLN A 20 0.06 3.69 18.99
CA GLN A 20 0.05 3.52 20.44
C GLN A 20 0.48 4.81 21.14
N LYS A 21 1.62 5.38 20.75
CA LYS A 21 2.13 6.63 21.33
C LYS A 21 1.22 7.82 21.07
N TYR A 22 0.56 7.87 19.94
CA TYR A 22 -0.39 8.93 19.63
C TYR A 22 -1.64 8.87 20.54
N VAL A 23 -2.19 7.70 20.77
CA VAL A 23 -3.32 7.52 21.68
C VAL A 23 -2.94 7.89 23.11
N GLU A 24 -1.77 7.46 23.60
CA GLU A 24 -1.23 7.87 24.89
C GLU A 24 -1.10 9.40 25.00
N TYR A 25 -0.51 10.05 23.99
CA TYR A 25 -0.34 11.51 23.93
C TYR A 25 -1.66 12.26 23.95
N LEU A 26 -2.70 11.74 23.30
CA LEU A 26 -4.00 12.38 23.26
C LEU A 26 -4.67 12.45 24.65
N GLY A 27 -4.41 11.49 25.54
CA GLY A 27 -4.97 11.49 26.88
C GLY A 27 -6.48 11.69 26.93
N GLY A 28 -7.21 11.07 25.99
CA GLY A 28 -8.66 11.22 25.86
C GLY A 28 -9.13 12.40 24.99
N LYS A 29 -8.24 13.30 24.55
CA LYS A 29 -8.59 14.42 23.63
C LYS A 29 -8.95 13.90 22.23
N GLN A 30 -9.70 14.71 21.48
CA GLN A 30 -10.00 14.42 20.09
C GLN A 30 -8.73 14.35 19.26
N GLY A 31 -8.62 13.31 18.43
CA GLY A 31 -7.47 13.11 17.56
C GLY A 31 -7.83 12.55 16.19
N GLN A 32 -6.91 12.70 15.25
CA GLN A 32 -7.04 12.18 13.92
C GLN A 32 -5.71 11.62 13.42
N MET A 33 -5.73 10.41 12.90
CA MET A 33 -4.56 9.74 12.37
C MET A 33 -4.79 9.33 10.92
N ALA A 34 -3.73 9.42 10.12
CA ALA A 34 -3.71 8.92 8.76
C ALA A 34 -2.64 7.84 8.58
N ILE A 35 -3.00 6.74 7.92
CA ILE A 35 -2.07 5.66 7.60
C ILE A 35 -2.05 5.42 6.09
N THR A 36 -0.85 5.43 5.49
CA THR A 36 -0.66 5.04 4.10
C THR A 36 -0.46 3.53 3.99
N VAL A 37 -1.51 2.82 3.60
CA VAL A 37 -1.46 1.38 3.38
C VAL A 37 -0.86 1.08 2.00
N SER A 38 -1.55 1.26 0.95
CA SER A 38 -1.28 1.01 -0.48
C SER A 38 -2.36 0.11 -1.11
N ALA A 39 -2.57 0.25 -2.40
CA ALA A 39 -3.37 -0.69 -3.20
C ALA A 39 -2.85 -2.14 -3.09
N ILE A 40 -1.52 -2.30 -2.97
CA ILE A 40 -0.87 -3.61 -2.78
C ILE A 40 -1.29 -4.27 -1.45
N GLY A 41 -1.73 -3.54 -0.45
CA GLY A 41 -2.33 -4.13 0.76
C GLY A 41 -3.68 -4.81 0.54
N LYS A 42 -4.29 -4.65 -0.65
CA LYS A 42 -5.54 -5.31 -1.06
C LYS A 42 -5.35 -6.30 -2.23
N LEU A 43 -4.27 -6.16 -2.98
CA LEU A 43 -3.96 -7.00 -4.13
C LEU A 43 -2.44 -7.22 -4.20
N ALA A 44 -1.99 -8.40 -3.79
CA ALA A 44 -0.57 -8.75 -3.90
C ALA A 44 -0.14 -8.81 -5.36
N MET A 45 1.08 -8.33 -5.64
CA MET A 45 1.62 -8.22 -6.99
C MET A 45 2.86 -9.10 -7.13
N PRO A 46 3.00 -9.86 -8.25
CA PRO A 46 4.25 -10.53 -8.60
C PRO A 46 5.44 -9.56 -8.59
N GLY A 47 6.60 -10.00 -8.11
CA GLY A 47 7.80 -9.18 -7.96
C GLY A 47 7.83 -8.26 -6.73
N TYR A 48 6.71 -8.12 -6.00
CA TYR A 48 6.60 -7.29 -4.81
C TYR A 48 6.19 -8.09 -3.57
N THR A 49 6.57 -9.37 -3.48
CA THR A 49 6.07 -10.30 -2.46
C THR A 49 6.29 -9.80 -1.04
N LEU A 50 7.51 -9.43 -0.68
CA LEU A 50 7.85 -8.96 0.67
C LEU A 50 7.17 -7.62 1.00
N TYR A 51 7.14 -6.69 0.04
CA TYR A 51 6.42 -5.43 0.18
C TYR A 51 4.91 -5.66 0.33
N SER A 52 4.33 -6.57 -0.47
CA SER A 52 2.93 -6.97 -0.35
C SER A 52 2.64 -7.53 1.05
N ALA A 53 3.48 -8.44 1.56
CA ALA A 53 3.32 -8.99 2.90
C ALA A 53 3.25 -7.89 3.97
N SER A 54 4.16 -6.90 3.93
CA SER A 54 4.15 -5.79 4.87
C SER A 54 2.89 -4.91 4.75
N LYS A 55 2.39 -4.69 3.54
CA LYS A 55 1.17 -3.88 3.32
C LYS A 55 -0.12 -4.64 3.63
N PHE A 56 -0.13 -5.96 3.51
CA PHE A 56 -1.22 -6.81 4.01
C PHE A 56 -1.23 -6.86 5.54
N ALA A 57 -0.07 -6.88 6.21
CA ALA A 57 0.00 -6.74 7.66
C ALA A 57 -0.68 -5.43 8.11
N MET A 58 -0.42 -4.31 7.44
CA MET A 58 -1.08 -3.03 7.73
C MET A 58 -2.57 -3.03 7.38
N GLN A 59 -2.98 -3.78 6.37
CA GLN A 59 -4.39 -3.98 6.06
C GLN A 59 -5.11 -4.72 7.19
N GLY A 60 -4.53 -5.80 7.69
CA GLY A 60 -5.04 -6.54 8.86
C GLY A 60 -5.08 -5.67 10.12
N PHE A 61 -3.97 -4.98 10.41
CA PHE A 61 -3.88 -4.08 11.56
C PHE A 61 -5.01 -3.03 11.56
N GLN A 62 -5.19 -2.28 10.44
CA GLN A 62 -6.24 -1.26 10.39
C GLN A 62 -7.65 -1.85 10.46
N GLN A 63 -7.88 -3.07 9.97
CA GLN A 63 -9.17 -3.74 10.08
C GLN A 63 -9.52 -4.07 11.53
N GLY A 64 -8.62 -4.70 12.26
CA GLY A 64 -8.79 -4.99 13.69
C GLY A 64 -8.91 -3.71 14.50
N LEU A 65 -7.98 -2.78 14.30
CA LEU A 65 -7.96 -1.52 15.01
C LEU A 65 -9.28 -0.74 14.95
N ARG A 66 -10.05 -0.83 13.86
CA ARG A 66 -11.34 -0.12 13.75
C ARG A 66 -12.38 -0.55 14.77
N TYR A 67 -12.28 -1.75 15.30
CA TYR A 67 -13.14 -2.25 16.37
C TYR A 67 -12.66 -1.84 17.77
N GLU A 68 -11.36 -1.53 17.88
CA GLU A 68 -10.69 -1.18 19.14
C GLU A 68 -10.41 0.33 19.25
N LEU A 69 -10.65 1.09 18.17
CA LEU A 69 -10.33 2.51 18.09
C LEU A 69 -11.12 3.31 19.15
N PRO A 70 -10.44 4.11 19.98
CA PRO A 70 -11.13 4.99 20.93
C PRO A 70 -12.10 5.93 20.19
N LYS A 71 -13.28 6.19 20.76
CA LYS A 71 -14.34 7.01 20.15
C LYS A 71 -13.89 8.44 19.81
N ASN A 72 -12.89 8.94 20.48
CA ASN A 72 -12.30 10.27 20.27
C ASN A 72 -11.22 10.29 19.17
N VAL A 73 -10.88 9.13 18.53
CA VAL A 73 -9.85 9.06 17.50
C VAL A 73 -10.47 8.69 16.14
N ALA A 74 -10.22 9.52 15.13
CA ALA A 74 -10.57 9.21 13.75
C ALA A 74 -9.38 8.61 13.00
N LEU A 75 -9.58 7.50 12.27
CA LEU A 75 -8.56 6.84 11.46
C LEU A 75 -8.91 6.88 9.99
N THR A 76 -8.03 7.50 9.19
CA THR A 76 -8.10 7.54 7.72
C THR A 76 -7.00 6.67 7.12
N CYS A 77 -7.38 5.72 6.26
CA CYS A 77 -6.43 4.84 5.55
C CYS A 77 -6.39 5.18 4.07
N LEU A 78 -5.18 5.48 3.56
CA LEU A 78 -4.92 5.83 2.17
C LEU A 78 -4.41 4.61 1.39
N TYR A 79 -4.98 4.38 0.21
CA TYR A 79 -4.63 3.28 -0.69
C TYR A 79 -4.16 3.79 -2.07
N PRO A 80 -2.97 4.41 -2.15
CA PRO A 80 -2.44 4.83 -3.44
C PRO A 80 -2.02 3.62 -4.27
N ILE A 81 -2.17 3.74 -5.59
CA ILE A 81 -1.47 2.89 -6.56
C ILE A 81 -0.05 3.42 -6.78
N ALA A 82 0.64 2.90 -7.81
CA ALA A 82 1.96 3.44 -8.20
C ALA A 82 1.92 4.96 -8.30
N THR A 83 2.82 5.62 -7.56
CA THR A 83 2.89 7.08 -7.49
C THR A 83 4.29 7.52 -7.90
N ASP A 84 4.39 8.58 -8.70
CA ASP A 84 5.67 9.08 -9.22
C ASP A 84 6.50 9.74 -8.12
N THR A 85 7.21 8.92 -7.37
CA THR A 85 8.10 9.31 -6.27
C THR A 85 9.44 8.59 -6.41
N GLY A 86 10.41 8.95 -5.59
CA GLY A 86 11.70 8.25 -5.49
C GLY A 86 11.60 6.79 -4.99
N PHE A 87 10.40 6.32 -4.61
CA PHE A 87 10.18 4.97 -4.09
C PHE A 87 10.70 3.87 -5.03
N PHE A 88 10.36 3.96 -6.33
CA PHE A 88 10.77 2.95 -7.31
C PHE A 88 12.27 2.95 -7.55
N LYS A 89 12.95 4.11 -7.51
CA LYS A 89 14.41 4.18 -7.60
C LYS A 89 15.07 3.44 -6.42
N LYS A 90 14.67 3.77 -5.19
CA LYS A 90 15.19 3.10 -3.99
C LYS A 90 14.86 1.61 -3.92
N ALA A 91 13.67 1.22 -4.38
CA ALA A 91 13.28 -0.19 -4.43
C ALA A 91 14.12 -1.00 -5.43
N VAL A 92 14.68 -0.37 -6.46
CA VAL A 92 15.59 -0.99 -7.45
C VAL A 92 17.02 -1.03 -6.94
N GLU A 93 17.52 0.04 -6.32
CA GLU A 93 18.89 0.18 -5.84
C GLU A 93 19.29 -0.88 -4.78
N GLY A 94 18.31 -1.38 -3.99
CA GLY A 94 18.53 -2.41 -2.98
C GLY A 94 18.24 -3.85 -3.44
N GLN A 95 18.01 -4.09 -4.73
CA GLN A 95 17.60 -5.40 -5.25
C GLN A 95 18.48 -5.85 -6.40
N GLU A 96 19.50 -6.64 -6.11
CA GLU A 96 20.09 -7.50 -7.12
C GLU A 96 19.01 -8.50 -7.59
N GLY A 97 18.39 -8.23 -8.70
CA GLY A 97 17.80 -9.27 -9.51
C GLY A 97 16.27 -9.36 -9.66
N LYS A 98 15.40 -8.82 -8.81
CA LYS A 98 13.97 -9.20 -8.83
C LYS A 98 12.97 -8.04 -8.70
N VAL A 99 13.20 -6.91 -9.31
CA VAL A 99 12.19 -5.84 -9.35
C VAL A 99 11.78 -5.60 -10.79
N ILE A 100 10.47 -5.60 -11.02
CA ILE A 100 9.91 -5.12 -12.29
C ILE A 100 10.41 -3.68 -12.46
N ARG A 101 11.30 -3.45 -13.43
CA ARG A 101 11.86 -2.12 -13.74
C ARG A 101 10.79 -1.13 -14.19
N GLU A 102 9.72 -1.65 -14.77
CA GLU A 102 8.62 -0.84 -15.23
C GLU A 102 7.68 -0.53 -14.07
N ARG A 103 7.41 0.76 -13.90
CA ARG A 103 6.40 1.22 -12.95
C ARG A 103 5.06 0.61 -13.33
N PRO A 104 4.33 0.00 -12.37
CA PRO A 104 2.99 -0.48 -12.67
C PRO A 104 2.12 0.66 -13.23
N PHE A 105 1.50 0.45 -14.38
CA PHE A 105 0.54 1.41 -14.94
C PHE A 105 -0.85 1.16 -14.34
N PRO A 106 -1.64 2.20 -14.07
CA PRO A 106 -1.35 3.63 -14.20
C PRO A 106 -0.54 4.21 -13.03
N VAL A 107 0.22 5.29 -13.30
CA VAL A 107 1.01 6.03 -12.31
C VAL A 107 0.29 7.33 -11.92
N GLN A 108 0.22 7.61 -10.62
CA GLN A 108 -0.40 8.83 -10.09
C GLN A 108 0.65 9.91 -9.80
N LYS A 109 0.22 11.18 -9.90
CA LYS A 109 1.03 12.31 -9.44
C LYS A 109 0.95 12.42 -7.91
N PRO A 110 2.07 12.64 -7.21
CA PRO A 110 2.10 12.79 -5.75
C PRO A 110 1.13 13.85 -5.22
N GLN A 111 1.02 14.97 -5.95
CA GLN A 111 0.11 16.06 -5.59
C GLN A 111 -1.36 15.64 -5.59
N HIS A 112 -1.76 14.77 -6.55
CA HIS A 112 -3.12 14.25 -6.58
C HIS A 112 -3.39 13.35 -5.36
N VAL A 113 -2.46 12.46 -5.03
CA VAL A 113 -2.56 11.56 -3.87
C VAL A 113 -2.64 12.35 -2.57
N ALA A 114 -1.78 13.38 -2.42
CA ALA A 114 -1.79 14.28 -1.26
C ALA A 114 -3.13 15.02 -1.12
N LYS A 115 -3.65 15.62 -2.21
CA LYS A 115 -4.97 16.29 -2.20
C LYS A 115 -6.10 15.35 -1.79
N CYS A 116 -6.08 14.11 -2.27
CA CYS A 116 -7.07 13.11 -1.87
C CYS A 116 -6.98 12.79 -0.36
N MET A 117 -5.77 12.71 0.18
CA MET A 117 -5.52 12.45 1.60
C MET A 117 -6.04 13.59 2.46
N VAL A 118 -5.67 14.85 2.14
CA VAL A 118 -6.13 16.04 2.87
C VAL A 118 -7.66 16.09 2.91
N ARG A 119 -8.32 15.97 1.74
CA ARG A 119 -9.79 15.89 1.69
C ARG A 119 -10.37 14.74 2.50
N GLY A 120 -9.68 13.59 2.52
CA GLY A 120 -10.07 12.44 3.34
C GLY A 120 -10.04 12.76 4.82
N LEU A 121 -9.03 13.46 5.28
CA LEU A 121 -8.86 13.92 6.66
C LEU A 121 -9.92 14.97 7.03
N GLU A 122 -10.09 16.01 6.22
CA GLU A 122 -11.11 17.06 6.44
C GLU A 122 -12.52 16.49 6.65
N HIS A 123 -12.86 15.43 5.90
CA HIS A 123 -14.16 14.78 5.98
C HIS A 123 -14.18 13.52 6.87
N LYS A 124 -13.12 13.27 7.64
CA LYS A 124 -12.99 12.09 8.52
C LYS A 124 -13.30 10.76 7.80
N ARG A 125 -12.92 10.66 6.52
CA ARG A 125 -13.19 9.46 5.71
C ARG A 125 -12.38 8.28 6.24
N LYS A 126 -13.04 7.14 6.39
CA LYS A 126 -12.38 5.89 6.82
C LYS A 126 -11.35 5.39 5.80
N PHE A 127 -11.68 5.53 4.51
CA PHE A 127 -10.86 5.05 3.40
C PHE A 127 -10.74 6.10 2.31
N VAL A 128 -9.53 6.24 1.77
CA VAL A 128 -9.22 7.12 0.65
C VAL A 128 -8.54 6.32 -0.44
N ASN A 129 -9.22 6.17 -1.59
CA ASN A 129 -8.67 5.56 -2.80
C ASN A 129 -8.48 6.65 -3.85
N PRO A 130 -7.25 7.13 -4.08
CA PRO A 130 -7.00 8.17 -5.08
C PRO A 130 -7.26 7.73 -6.53
N SER A 131 -7.24 6.42 -6.81
CA SER A 131 -7.47 5.85 -8.14
C SER A 131 -8.90 5.31 -8.28
N LYS A 132 -9.72 5.99 -9.09
CA LYS A 132 -11.05 5.49 -9.46
C LYS A 132 -10.96 4.17 -10.23
N LEU A 133 -9.95 4.03 -11.10
CA LEU A 133 -9.71 2.80 -11.86
C LEU A 133 -9.43 1.62 -10.92
N PHE A 134 -8.58 1.81 -9.91
CA PHE A 134 -8.31 0.74 -8.93
C PHE A 134 -9.57 0.39 -8.13
N THR A 135 -10.36 1.38 -7.74
CA THR A 135 -11.64 1.12 -7.04
C THR A 135 -12.58 0.29 -7.91
N PHE A 136 -12.70 0.62 -9.19
CA PHE A 136 -13.50 -0.15 -10.14
C PHE A 136 -12.95 -1.56 -10.37
N ALA A 137 -11.64 -1.70 -10.53
CA ALA A 137 -10.99 -3.01 -10.65
C ALA A 137 -11.22 -3.89 -9.42
N GLN A 138 -11.16 -3.33 -8.19
CA GLN A 138 -11.47 -4.08 -6.98
C GLN A 138 -12.92 -4.59 -6.97
N PHE A 139 -13.87 -3.77 -7.41
CA PHE A 139 -15.27 -4.19 -7.56
C PHE A 139 -15.39 -5.35 -8.55
N LEU A 140 -14.77 -5.23 -9.74
CA LEU A 140 -14.76 -6.30 -10.74
C LEU A 140 -14.13 -7.60 -10.20
N PHE A 141 -13.02 -7.50 -9.48
CA PHE A 141 -12.35 -8.67 -8.89
C PHE A 141 -13.18 -9.36 -7.79
N ALA A 142 -14.06 -8.60 -7.12
CA ALA A 142 -14.96 -9.15 -6.12
C ALA A 142 -16.13 -9.92 -6.74
N ILE A 143 -16.71 -9.41 -7.83
CA ILE A 143 -17.86 -10.05 -8.51
C ILE A 143 -17.46 -11.11 -9.53
N CYS A 144 -16.24 -11.00 -10.11
CA CYS A 144 -15.72 -11.95 -11.10
C CYS A 144 -14.26 -12.33 -10.79
N PRO A 145 -14.02 -13.24 -9.84
CA PRO A 145 -12.66 -13.67 -9.44
C PRO A 145 -11.76 -14.12 -10.60
N PRO A 146 -12.24 -14.76 -11.69
CA PRO A 146 -11.40 -15.10 -12.82
C PRO A 146 -10.67 -13.91 -13.45
N ILE A 147 -11.28 -12.73 -13.49
CA ILE A 147 -10.63 -11.51 -14.01
C ILE A 147 -9.38 -11.17 -13.20
N LYS A 148 -9.45 -11.28 -11.88
CA LYS A 148 -8.29 -11.11 -11.00
C LYS A 148 -7.17 -12.09 -11.33
N TRP A 149 -7.52 -13.35 -11.56
CA TRP A 149 -6.55 -14.39 -11.90
C TRP A 149 -5.85 -14.11 -13.24
N VAL A 150 -6.62 -13.73 -14.27
CA VAL A 150 -6.07 -13.32 -15.58
C VAL A 150 -5.13 -12.12 -15.41
N TYR A 151 -5.55 -11.09 -14.68
CA TYR A 151 -4.71 -9.93 -14.40
C TYR A 151 -3.38 -10.31 -13.74
N LEU A 152 -3.40 -11.12 -12.69
CA LEU A 152 -2.18 -11.55 -11.99
C LEU A 152 -1.28 -12.42 -12.88
N LYS A 153 -1.86 -13.24 -13.78
CA LYS A 153 -1.10 -14.01 -14.76
C LYS A 153 -0.39 -13.10 -15.77
N LEU A 154 -1.05 -12.04 -16.23
CA LEU A 154 -0.43 -11.05 -17.11
C LEU A 154 0.73 -10.32 -16.41
N GLU A 155 0.57 -9.94 -15.15
CA GLU A 155 1.64 -9.32 -14.37
C GLU A 155 2.81 -10.29 -14.12
N LYS A 156 2.53 -11.57 -13.88
CA LYS A 156 3.57 -12.61 -13.80
C LYS A 156 4.34 -12.74 -15.12
N ASN A 157 3.65 -12.80 -16.25
CA ASN A 157 4.31 -12.90 -17.56
C ASN A 157 5.24 -11.70 -17.85
N LYS A 158 4.91 -10.49 -17.37
CA LYS A 158 5.80 -9.33 -17.45
C LYS A 158 7.06 -9.54 -16.61
N LEU A 159 6.91 -10.08 -15.40
CA LEU A 159 8.04 -10.42 -14.52
C LEU A 159 8.96 -11.46 -15.18
N ASP A 160 8.39 -12.54 -15.72
CA ASP A 160 9.15 -13.62 -16.36
C ASP A 160 9.96 -13.10 -17.57
N ARG A 161 9.37 -12.23 -18.40
CA ARG A 161 10.07 -11.57 -19.53
C ARG A 161 11.23 -10.71 -19.05
N PHE A 162 11.05 -9.97 -17.97
CA PHE A 162 12.11 -9.15 -17.41
C PHE A 162 13.26 -10.01 -16.84
N GLU A 163 12.95 -11.10 -16.17
CA GLU A 163 13.97 -12.04 -15.65
C GLU A 163 14.75 -12.71 -16.80
N ALA A 164 14.07 -13.10 -17.89
CA ALA A 164 14.72 -13.66 -19.07
C ALA A 164 15.65 -12.67 -19.76
N GLN A 165 15.26 -11.41 -19.92
CA GLN A 165 16.11 -10.36 -20.51
C GLN A 165 17.36 -10.06 -19.66
N LYS A 166 17.29 -10.28 -18.36
CA LYS A 166 18.42 -10.08 -17.45
C LYS A 166 19.39 -11.26 -17.48
N ALA A 167 18.88 -12.48 -17.62
CA ALA A 167 19.71 -13.68 -17.73
C ALA A 167 20.50 -13.76 -19.05
N SER A 168 20.09 -13.00 -20.08
CA SER A 168 20.74 -12.93 -21.40
C SER A 168 21.81 -11.83 -21.52
N LYS A 169 22.06 -11.06 -20.46
CA LYS A 169 23.12 -10.03 -20.35
C LYS A 169 24.19 -10.43 -19.36
#